data_da0486a263aeef9a98e6e99c772e92ef
#
_entry.id   da0486a263aeef9a98e6e99c772e92ef
#
_cell.length_a   1.000
_cell.length_b   1.000
_cell.length_c   1.000
_cell.angle_alpha   90.00
_cell.angle_beta   90.00
_cell.angle_gamma   90.00
#
_symmetry.space_group_name_H-M   'P 1'
#
loop_
_entity.id
_entity.type
_entity.pdbx_description
1 polymer ?
#
loop_
_entity_poly.entity_id
_entity_poly.type
_entity_poly.pdbx_seq_one_letter_code
_entity_poly.pdbx_strand_id
1 'polypeptide(L)'
;KQNLDTTSNGSTARQWLAFVPLILVAVTNKYLSTAIKEWYPNGFDFNAIGLAAYTVDVAKTSAIWAVGLALIVGIITAISFDFRRVYTGFKDGVNASIGGSLLAVMNTASEYGFGAIIAALPGFAIISHALGKPFTNPLVNGAVTTTVLAGVTGSASGGMSIALSAMADQYNAAILAMGIPPEVMHRIVAM
;
A
#
# COMPACT_ATOMS: atom_id res chain seq x y z
N LYS A 1 -27.95 -7.65 11.03
CA LYS A 1 -28.62 -6.38 10.64
C LYS A 1 -28.17 -5.33 11.63
N GLN A 2 -27.20 -4.51 11.27
CA GLN A 2 -26.85 -3.31 12.02
C GLN A 2 -27.96 -2.30 11.82
N ASN A 3 -28.73 -2.02 12.85
CA ASN A 3 -29.60 -0.86 12.91
C ASN A 3 -28.70 0.38 12.91
N LEU A 4 -28.61 1.03 11.79
CA LEU A 4 -28.12 2.40 11.71
C LEU A 4 -29.20 3.30 12.34
N ASP A 5 -29.04 3.61 13.62
CA ASP A 5 -29.83 4.63 14.29
C ASP A 5 -29.54 5.98 13.64
N THR A 6 -30.39 6.35 12.69
CA THR A 6 -30.33 7.62 11.93
C THR A 6 -30.89 8.83 12.70
N THR A 7 -31.04 8.74 14.02
CA THR A 7 -31.50 9.84 14.86
C THR A 7 -30.38 10.43 15.69
N SER A 8 -29.40 11.03 15.05
CA SER A 8 -28.48 11.93 15.73
C SER A 8 -28.68 13.35 15.17
N ASN A 9 -29.51 14.16 15.85
CA ASN A 9 -29.51 15.61 15.74
C ASN A 9 -28.20 16.18 16.33
N GLY A 10 -27.07 15.71 15.85
CA GLY A 10 -25.77 16.27 16.14
C GLY A 10 -25.61 17.57 15.36
N SER A 11 -25.22 18.65 16.04
CA SER A 11 -24.92 19.91 15.37
C SER A 11 -23.91 19.65 14.22
N THR A 12 -24.09 20.34 13.11
CA THR A 12 -23.23 20.20 11.91
C THR A 12 -21.74 20.32 12.25
N ALA A 13 -21.40 21.10 13.27
CA ALA A 13 -20.02 21.23 13.79
C ALA A 13 -19.48 19.89 14.35
N ARG A 14 -20.31 19.06 14.97
CA ARG A 14 -19.89 17.76 15.50
C ARG A 14 -19.64 16.74 14.39
N GLN A 15 -20.31 16.88 13.26
CA GLN A 15 -20.09 16.02 12.08
C GLN A 15 -18.74 16.32 11.43
N TRP A 16 -18.35 17.61 11.35
CA TRP A 16 -17.04 18.00 10.82
C TRP A 16 -15.87 17.52 11.69
N LEU A 17 -16.04 17.44 13.00
CA LEU A 17 -15.02 16.88 13.90
C LEU A 17 -14.65 15.43 13.57
N ALA A 18 -15.56 14.67 12.97
CA ALA A 18 -15.27 13.28 12.56
C ALA A 18 -14.21 13.19 11.45
N PHE A 19 -13.99 14.26 10.68
CA PHE A 19 -12.95 14.30 9.65
C PHE A 19 -11.55 14.65 10.19
N VAL A 20 -11.45 15.19 11.40
CA VAL A 20 -10.17 15.61 11.99
C VAL A 20 -9.16 14.47 12.08
N PRO A 21 -9.50 13.27 12.57
CA PRO A 21 -8.55 12.14 12.57
C PRO A 21 -8.05 11.78 11.17
N LEU A 22 -8.91 11.82 10.15
CA LEU A 22 -8.54 11.52 8.78
C LEU A 22 -7.56 12.56 8.20
N ILE A 23 -7.84 13.84 8.44
CA ILE A 23 -6.96 14.94 8.03
C ILE A 23 -5.60 14.82 8.72
N LEU A 24 -5.59 14.52 10.02
CA LEU A 24 -4.35 14.32 10.76
C LEU A 24 -3.55 13.14 10.24
N VAL A 25 -4.19 12.03 9.93
CA VAL A 25 -3.52 10.88 9.28
C VAL A 25 -2.87 11.30 7.97
N ALA A 26 -3.60 12.00 7.10
CA ALA A 26 -3.08 12.44 5.80
C ALA A 26 -1.90 13.39 5.95
N VAL A 27 -2.00 14.39 6.83
CA VAL A 27 -0.93 15.38 7.07
C VAL A 27 0.29 14.70 7.70
N THR A 28 0.10 13.88 8.72
CA THR A 28 1.17 13.15 9.39
C THR A 28 1.87 12.19 8.44
N ASN A 29 1.11 11.45 7.64
CA ASN A 29 1.68 10.54 6.63
C ASN A 29 2.54 11.30 5.62
N LYS A 30 2.04 12.41 5.08
CA LYS A 30 2.81 13.23 4.14
C LYS A 30 4.09 13.77 4.77
N TYR A 31 4.02 14.29 5.99
CA TYR A 31 5.18 14.79 6.71
C TYR A 31 6.21 13.69 6.98
N LEU A 32 5.79 12.56 7.54
CA LEU A 32 6.67 11.46 7.89
C LEU A 32 7.28 10.77 6.67
N SER A 33 6.59 10.72 5.54
CA SER A 33 7.13 10.15 4.30
C SER A 33 8.39 10.88 3.81
N THR A 34 8.52 12.16 4.13
CA THR A 34 9.72 12.95 3.83
C THR A 34 10.71 12.91 4.99
N ALA A 35 10.24 13.17 6.21
CA ALA A 35 11.06 13.28 7.41
C ALA A 35 11.82 11.97 7.73
N ILE A 36 11.21 10.80 7.57
CA ILE A 36 11.87 9.50 7.83
C ILE A 36 13.10 9.31 6.93
N LYS A 37 13.01 9.73 5.67
CA LYS A 37 14.15 9.64 4.74
C LYS A 37 15.29 10.58 5.13
N GLU A 38 14.96 11.75 5.66
CA GLU A 38 15.94 12.72 6.15
C GLU A 38 16.58 12.29 7.47
N TRP A 39 15.80 11.70 8.38
CA TRP A 39 16.30 11.22 9.67
C TRP A 39 17.20 9.99 9.57
N TYR A 40 16.95 9.13 8.59
CA TYR A 40 17.65 7.87 8.40
C TYR A 40 18.20 7.73 6.96
N PRO A 41 19.07 8.63 6.50
CA PRO A 41 19.57 8.60 5.12
C PRO A 41 20.39 7.34 4.82
N ASN A 42 21.05 6.78 5.84
CA ASN A 42 21.87 5.57 5.75
C ASN A 42 21.16 4.31 6.27
N GLY A 43 19.84 4.40 6.52
CA GLY A 43 19.08 3.33 7.14
C GLY A 43 19.23 3.29 8.67
N PHE A 44 18.55 2.33 9.30
CA PHE A 44 18.60 2.10 10.74
C PHE A 44 19.47 0.88 11.04
N ASP A 45 20.43 1.03 11.98
CA ASP A 45 21.27 -0.08 12.41
C ASP A 45 20.55 -0.94 13.47
N PHE A 46 20.02 -2.07 13.02
CA PHE A 46 19.33 -3.03 13.88
C PHE A 46 20.30 -3.80 14.82
N ASN A 47 21.61 -3.72 14.58
CA ASN A 47 22.60 -4.31 15.49
C ASN A 47 22.54 -3.64 16.89
N ALA A 48 22.23 -2.34 16.94
CA ALA A 48 22.12 -1.58 18.19
C ALA A 48 21.05 -2.13 19.14
N ILE A 49 20.04 -2.85 18.61
CA ILE A 49 18.96 -3.46 19.39
C ILE A 49 19.03 -5.00 19.40
N GLY A 50 20.18 -5.58 19.02
CA GLY A 50 20.40 -7.03 19.05
C GLY A 50 19.76 -7.83 17.91
N LEU A 51 19.31 -7.17 16.84
CA LEU A 51 18.67 -7.79 15.68
C LEU A 51 19.60 -7.80 14.46
N ALA A 52 20.83 -8.25 14.64
CA ALA A 52 21.89 -8.27 13.62
C ALA A 52 21.54 -9.02 12.32
N ALA A 53 20.58 -9.95 12.38
CA ALA A 53 20.15 -10.74 11.22
C ALA A 53 19.19 -10.01 10.28
N TYR A 54 18.69 -8.84 10.68
CA TYR A 54 17.72 -8.08 9.91
C TYR A 54 18.35 -6.82 9.33
N THR A 55 18.42 -6.74 8.01
CA THR A 55 18.78 -5.52 7.29
C THR A 55 17.53 -4.96 6.63
N VAL A 56 16.99 -3.88 7.16
CA VAL A 56 15.85 -3.18 6.56
C VAL A 56 16.34 -1.87 5.98
N ASP A 57 16.16 -1.71 4.68
CA ASP A 57 16.39 -0.44 4.00
C ASP A 57 15.25 0.52 4.35
N VAL A 58 15.50 1.41 5.32
CA VAL A 58 14.52 2.37 5.80
C VAL A 58 14.07 3.32 4.69
N ALA A 59 14.93 3.64 3.75
CA ALA A 59 14.57 4.50 2.62
C ALA A 59 13.50 3.85 1.73
N LYS A 60 13.62 2.55 1.46
CA LYS A 60 12.63 1.78 0.67
C LYS A 60 11.35 1.51 1.44
N THR A 61 11.42 1.36 2.76
CA THR A 61 10.26 1.05 3.61
C THR A 61 9.64 2.28 4.29
N SER A 62 10.19 3.47 4.05
CA SER A 62 9.75 4.73 4.67
C SER A 62 8.24 5.00 4.54
N ALA A 63 7.64 4.63 3.42
CA ALA A 63 6.20 4.80 3.20
C ALA A 63 5.36 3.94 4.16
N ILE A 64 5.79 2.70 4.44
CA ILE A 64 5.10 1.78 5.36
C ILE A 64 5.20 2.31 6.79
N TRP A 65 6.37 2.77 7.20
CA TRP A 65 6.58 3.37 8.52
C TRP A 65 5.77 4.65 8.69
N ALA A 66 5.75 5.52 7.67
CA ALA A 66 4.99 6.77 7.69
C ALA A 66 3.48 6.50 7.85
N VAL A 67 2.92 5.57 7.08
CA VAL A 67 1.50 5.18 7.19
C VAL A 67 1.20 4.57 8.56
N GLY A 68 2.04 3.65 9.05
CA GLY A 68 1.84 3.01 10.35
C GLY A 68 1.80 4.04 11.50
N LEU A 69 2.77 4.95 11.54
CA LEU A 69 2.81 6.01 12.56
C LEU A 69 1.64 6.99 12.41
N ALA A 70 1.28 7.37 11.19
CA ALA A 70 0.14 8.24 10.93
C ALA A 70 -1.18 7.61 11.40
N LEU A 71 -1.37 6.32 11.19
CA LEU A 71 -2.55 5.59 11.68
C LEU A 71 -2.60 5.56 13.22
N ILE A 72 -1.46 5.39 13.90
CA ILE A 72 -1.39 5.46 15.36
C ILE A 72 -1.84 6.84 15.84
N VAL A 73 -1.37 7.93 15.22
CA VAL A 73 -1.81 9.30 15.53
C VAL A 73 -3.31 9.45 15.32
N GLY A 74 -3.85 8.92 14.22
CA GLY A 74 -5.28 8.94 13.93
C GLY A 74 -6.11 8.18 14.97
N ILE A 75 -5.65 7.01 15.41
CA ILE A 75 -6.29 6.20 16.44
C ILE A 75 -6.31 6.96 17.78
N ILE A 76 -5.17 7.49 18.20
CA ILE A 76 -5.06 8.28 19.44
C ILE A 76 -6.02 9.47 19.40
N THR A 77 -6.07 10.17 18.27
CA THR A 77 -6.97 11.32 18.08
C THR A 77 -8.42 10.90 18.14
N ALA A 78 -8.82 9.83 17.46
CA ALA A 78 -10.20 9.32 17.49
C ALA A 78 -10.63 8.89 18.90
N ILE A 79 -9.74 8.23 19.64
CA ILE A 79 -9.98 7.85 21.04
C ILE A 79 -10.16 9.09 21.93
N SER A 80 -9.33 10.11 21.72
CA SER A 80 -9.38 11.35 22.53
C SER A 80 -10.67 12.14 22.34
N PHE A 81 -11.30 12.07 21.16
CA PHE A 81 -12.55 12.77 20.88
C PHE A 81 -13.77 12.16 21.57
N ASP A 82 -13.81 10.84 21.75
CA ASP A 82 -14.94 10.17 22.40
C ASP A 82 -14.49 8.94 23.18
N PHE A 83 -13.62 9.18 24.14
CA PHE A 83 -13.02 8.13 24.99
C PHE A 83 -14.08 7.24 25.66
N ARG A 84 -15.17 7.84 26.12
CA ARG A 84 -16.23 7.10 26.81
C ARG A 84 -16.94 6.10 25.90
N ARG A 85 -17.24 6.50 24.69
CA ARG A 85 -17.88 5.64 23.69
C ARG A 85 -16.93 4.55 23.20
N VAL A 86 -15.67 4.90 22.98
CA VAL A 86 -14.64 3.93 22.60
C VAL A 86 -14.45 2.90 23.71
N TYR A 87 -14.37 3.33 24.96
CA TYR A 87 -14.19 2.43 26.10
C TYR A 87 -15.37 1.45 26.28
N THR A 88 -16.61 1.94 26.16
CA THR A 88 -17.80 1.07 26.29
C THR A 88 -17.98 0.10 25.15
N GLY A 89 -17.63 0.50 23.92
CA GLY A 89 -17.73 -0.33 22.69
C GLY A 89 -16.43 -1.04 22.31
N PHE A 90 -15.38 -0.96 23.14
CA PHE A 90 -14.03 -1.40 22.78
C PHE A 90 -13.96 -2.86 22.33
N LYS A 91 -14.56 -3.76 23.10
CA LYS A 91 -14.54 -5.19 22.83
C LYS A 91 -15.19 -5.53 21.47
N ASP A 92 -16.35 -4.96 21.20
CA ASP A 92 -17.09 -5.22 19.96
C ASP A 92 -16.40 -4.57 18.76
N GLY A 93 -15.88 -3.35 18.95
CA GLY A 93 -15.09 -2.66 17.95
C GLY A 93 -13.80 -3.42 17.57
N VAL A 94 -13.06 -3.90 18.56
CA VAL A 94 -11.84 -4.69 18.33
C VAL A 94 -12.16 -6.01 17.63
N ASN A 95 -13.18 -6.75 18.06
CA ASN A 95 -13.57 -8.00 17.41
C ASN A 95 -13.95 -7.80 15.94
N ALA A 96 -14.74 -6.77 15.64
CA ALA A 96 -15.09 -6.43 14.26
C ALA A 96 -13.87 -6.03 13.43
N SER A 97 -12.96 -5.23 14.01
CA SER A 97 -11.74 -4.76 13.34
C SER A 97 -10.75 -5.89 13.08
N ILE A 98 -10.57 -6.81 14.02
CA ILE A 98 -9.69 -7.98 13.84
C ILE A 98 -10.17 -8.83 12.67
N GLY A 99 -11.46 -9.12 12.57
CA GLY A 99 -12.02 -9.90 11.46
C GLY A 99 -11.76 -9.25 10.10
N GLY A 100 -12.01 -7.95 9.98
CA GLY A 100 -11.75 -7.18 8.75
C GLY A 100 -10.27 -7.08 8.41
N SER A 101 -9.42 -6.81 9.39
CA SER A 101 -7.97 -6.70 9.21
C SER A 101 -7.35 -8.04 8.79
N LEU A 102 -7.75 -9.12 9.46
CA LEU A 102 -7.25 -10.46 9.14
C LEU A 102 -7.65 -10.88 7.72
N LEU A 103 -8.90 -10.61 7.33
CA LEU A 103 -9.36 -10.87 5.97
C LEU A 103 -8.54 -10.11 4.93
N ALA A 104 -8.28 -8.81 5.16
CA ALA A 104 -7.49 -7.98 4.26
C ALA A 104 -6.04 -8.49 4.16
N VAL A 105 -5.40 -8.82 5.29
CA VAL A 105 -4.02 -9.33 5.32
C VAL A 105 -3.92 -10.67 4.61
N MET A 106 -4.84 -11.61 4.90
CA MET A 106 -4.84 -12.94 4.28
C MET A 106 -5.10 -12.88 2.78
N ASN A 107 -6.01 -12.00 2.35
CA ASN A 107 -6.29 -11.80 0.92
C ASN A 107 -5.04 -11.27 0.19
N THR A 108 -4.43 -10.20 0.71
CA THR A 108 -3.22 -9.61 0.11
C THR A 108 -2.04 -10.60 0.13
N ALA A 109 -1.84 -11.33 1.21
CA ALA A 109 -0.78 -12.34 1.30
C ALA A 109 -0.98 -13.48 0.30
N SER A 110 -2.23 -13.94 0.13
CA SER A 110 -2.58 -14.98 -0.84
C SER A 110 -2.36 -14.51 -2.28
N GLU A 111 -2.78 -13.29 -2.61
CA GLU A 111 -2.56 -12.69 -3.92
C GLU A 111 -1.05 -12.55 -4.23
N TYR A 112 -0.28 -12.06 -3.27
CA TYR A 112 1.16 -11.91 -3.43
C TYR A 112 1.86 -13.27 -3.59
N GLY A 113 1.51 -14.25 -2.76
CA GLY A 113 2.06 -15.61 -2.84
C GLY A 113 1.71 -16.29 -4.17
N PHE A 114 0.46 -16.18 -4.62
CA PHE A 114 0.03 -16.69 -5.90
C PHE A 114 0.79 -16.03 -7.06
N GLY A 115 0.92 -14.69 -7.02
CA GLY A 115 1.67 -13.93 -8.00
C GLY A 115 3.13 -14.37 -8.11
N ALA A 116 3.79 -14.59 -6.97
CA ALA A 116 5.18 -15.07 -6.92
C ALA A 116 5.35 -16.46 -7.54
N ILE A 117 4.40 -17.37 -7.29
CA ILE A 117 4.40 -18.72 -7.90
C ILE A 117 4.21 -18.62 -9.40
N ILE A 118 3.25 -17.83 -9.88
CA ILE A 118 3.00 -17.64 -11.32
C ILE A 118 4.25 -17.06 -11.99
N ALA A 119 4.89 -16.05 -11.40
CA ALA A 119 6.10 -15.44 -11.95
C ALA A 119 7.29 -16.43 -12.06
N ALA A 120 7.34 -17.43 -11.19
CA ALA A 120 8.36 -18.49 -11.23
C ALA A 120 8.12 -19.57 -12.29
N LEU A 121 6.94 -19.64 -12.90
CA LEU A 121 6.63 -20.63 -13.92
C LEU A 121 7.33 -20.32 -15.25
N PRO A 122 7.95 -21.32 -15.91
CA PRO A 122 8.60 -21.12 -17.21
C PRO A 122 7.65 -20.56 -18.30
N GLY A 123 6.36 -20.95 -18.25
CA GLY A 123 5.35 -20.43 -19.16
C GLY A 123 5.11 -18.92 -19.01
N PHE A 124 5.31 -18.38 -17.80
CA PHE A 124 5.18 -16.96 -17.54
C PHE A 124 6.28 -16.15 -18.25
N ALA A 125 7.51 -16.64 -18.28
CA ALA A 125 8.61 -16.02 -19.01
C ALA A 125 8.28 -15.90 -20.51
N ILE A 126 7.64 -16.92 -21.11
CA ILE A 126 7.20 -16.91 -22.50
C ILE A 126 6.15 -15.82 -22.72
N ILE A 127 5.15 -15.73 -21.85
CA ILE A 127 4.10 -14.71 -21.91
C ILE A 127 4.68 -13.31 -21.74
N SER A 128 5.56 -13.11 -20.76
CA SER A 128 6.22 -11.81 -20.52
C SER A 128 7.04 -11.35 -21.73
N HIS A 129 7.79 -12.27 -22.34
CA HIS A 129 8.51 -11.99 -23.57
C HIS A 129 7.57 -11.68 -24.75
N ALA A 130 6.47 -12.39 -24.85
CA ALA A 130 5.48 -12.14 -25.91
C ALA A 130 4.78 -10.79 -25.73
N LEU A 131 4.47 -10.39 -24.50
CA LEU A 131 3.86 -9.08 -24.16
C LEU A 131 4.87 -7.93 -24.30
N GLY A 132 6.16 -8.19 -24.10
CA GLY A 132 7.21 -7.17 -24.23
C GLY A 132 7.50 -6.73 -25.66
N LYS A 133 7.22 -7.57 -26.66
CA LYS A 133 7.57 -7.32 -28.08
C LYS A 133 6.62 -6.38 -28.84
N PRO A 134 5.28 -6.38 -28.65
CA PRO A 134 4.37 -5.65 -29.54
C PRO A 134 4.41 -4.13 -29.37
N PHE A 135 4.88 -3.64 -28.24
CA PHE A 135 4.82 -2.21 -27.91
C PHE A 135 6.22 -1.64 -27.70
N THR A 136 6.66 -0.81 -28.63
CA THR A 136 7.94 -0.10 -28.54
C THR A 136 7.96 0.94 -27.40
N ASN A 137 6.78 1.47 -27.05
CA ASN A 137 6.64 2.44 -25.95
C ASN A 137 6.49 1.69 -24.62
N PRO A 138 7.43 1.88 -23.65
CA PRO A 138 7.40 1.16 -22.38
C PRO A 138 6.17 1.50 -21.52
N LEU A 139 5.59 2.71 -21.66
CA LEU A 139 4.39 3.09 -20.92
C LEU A 139 3.17 2.32 -21.41
N VAL A 140 3.01 2.19 -22.71
CA VAL A 140 1.92 1.40 -23.32
C VAL A 140 2.10 -0.07 -22.99
N ASN A 141 3.33 -0.57 -23.07
CA ASN A 141 3.63 -1.95 -22.68
C ASN A 141 3.28 -2.23 -21.23
N GLY A 142 3.70 -1.36 -20.32
CA GLY A 142 3.38 -1.47 -18.88
C GLY A 142 1.88 -1.46 -18.62
N ALA A 143 1.12 -0.55 -19.22
CA ALA A 143 -0.33 -0.49 -19.09
C ALA A 143 -1.00 -1.78 -19.57
N VAL A 144 -0.68 -2.23 -20.78
CA VAL A 144 -1.31 -3.41 -21.39
C VAL A 144 -0.94 -4.68 -20.61
N THR A 145 0.34 -4.85 -20.29
CA THR A 145 0.81 -6.03 -19.54
C THR A 145 0.15 -6.13 -18.17
N THR A 146 0.11 -5.03 -17.42
CA THR A 146 -0.52 -5.00 -16.11
C THR A 146 -2.02 -5.29 -16.21
N THR A 147 -2.72 -4.69 -17.17
CA THR A 147 -4.15 -4.91 -17.39
C THR A 147 -4.45 -6.36 -17.78
N VAL A 148 -3.68 -6.95 -18.68
CA VAL A 148 -3.86 -8.35 -19.08
C VAL A 148 -3.63 -9.28 -17.89
N LEU A 149 -2.55 -9.07 -17.14
CA LEU A 149 -2.24 -9.90 -15.97
C LEU A 149 -3.26 -9.70 -14.85
N ALA A 150 -3.76 -8.49 -14.63
CA ALA A 150 -4.84 -8.23 -13.70
C ALA A 150 -6.14 -8.94 -14.12
N GLY A 151 -6.45 -8.96 -15.41
CA GLY A 151 -7.58 -9.70 -15.95
C GLY A 151 -7.47 -11.21 -15.78
N VAL A 152 -6.27 -11.77 -16.02
CA VAL A 152 -6.00 -13.21 -15.86
C VAL A 152 -6.07 -13.63 -14.39
N THR A 153 -5.53 -12.82 -13.48
CA THR A 153 -5.51 -13.13 -12.03
C THR A 153 -6.82 -12.77 -11.33
N GLY A 154 -7.68 -11.96 -11.96
CA GLY A 154 -8.88 -11.42 -11.33
C GLY A 154 -8.58 -10.40 -10.23
N SER A 155 -7.36 -9.89 -10.15
CA SER A 155 -6.90 -8.95 -9.13
C SER A 155 -5.99 -7.87 -9.72
N ALA A 156 -6.34 -6.60 -9.51
CA ALA A 156 -5.53 -5.47 -9.95
C ALA A 156 -4.14 -5.46 -9.27
N SER A 157 -4.10 -5.66 -7.96
CA SER A 157 -2.84 -5.71 -7.18
C SER A 157 -2.01 -6.95 -7.52
N GLY A 158 -2.65 -8.09 -7.71
CA GLY A 158 -1.99 -9.32 -8.14
C GLY A 158 -1.35 -9.18 -9.51
N GLY A 159 -2.09 -8.71 -10.51
CA GLY A 159 -1.59 -8.46 -11.84
C GLY A 159 -0.42 -7.46 -11.88
N MET A 160 -0.54 -6.37 -11.13
CA MET A 160 0.54 -5.39 -10.99
C MET A 160 1.79 -6.01 -10.35
N SER A 161 1.64 -6.75 -9.27
CA SER A 161 2.76 -7.41 -8.59
C SER A 161 3.49 -8.38 -9.50
N ILE A 162 2.76 -9.17 -10.29
CA ILE A 162 3.34 -10.10 -11.25
C ILE A 162 4.07 -9.33 -12.36
N ALA A 163 3.45 -8.32 -12.95
CA ALA A 163 4.06 -7.51 -14.01
C ALA A 163 5.36 -6.87 -13.55
N LEU A 164 5.36 -6.25 -12.36
CA LEU A 164 6.54 -5.61 -11.81
C LEU A 164 7.63 -6.61 -11.40
N SER A 165 7.28 -7.75 -10.82
CA SER A 165 8.26 -8.80 -10.48
C SER A 165 9.00 -9.33 -11.70
N ALA A 166 8.34 -9.38 -12.85
CA ALA A 166 8.93 -9.91 -14.07
C ALA A 166 9.63 -8.85 -14.94
N MET A 167 9.15 -7.62 -14.95
CA MET A 167 9.52 -6.64 -15.98
C MET A 167 9.99 -5.28 -15.41
N ALA A 168 10.06 -5.10 -14.09
CA ALA A 168 10.44 -3.81 -13.50
C ALA A 168 11.82 -3.31 -13.98
N ASP A 169 12.80 -4.19 -14.05
CA ASP A 169 14.15 -3.83 -14.50
C ASP A 169 14.15 -3.41 -15.99
N GLN A 170 13.39 -4.12 -16.81
CA GLN A 170 13.24 -3.80 -18.23
C GLN A 170 12.52 -2.46 -18.42
N TYR A 171 11.46 -2.21 -17.66
CA TYR A 171 10.75 -0.94 -17.70
C TYR A 171 11.63 0.21 -17.24
N ASN A 172 12.36 0.04 -16.13
CA ASN A 172 13.28 1.07 -15.64
C ASN A 172 14.37 1.41 -16.66
N ALA A 173 14.98 0.39 -17.28
CA ALA A 173 15.98 0.62 -18.31
C ALA A 173 15.39 1.37 -19.53
N ALA A 174 14.19 0.98 -19.98
CA ALA A 174 13.54 1.58 -21.13
C ALA A 174 13.12 3.04 -20.90
N ILE A 175 12.52 3.35 -19.73
CA ILE A 175 12.11 4.74 -19.40
C ILE A 175 13.31 5.66 -19.20
N LEU A 176 14.40 5.17 -18.59
CA LEU A 176 15.63 5.93 -18.44
C LEU A 176 16.26 6.26 -19.80
N ALA A 177 16.29 5.29 -20.71
CA ALA A 177 16.78 5.51 -22.10
C ALA A 177 15.95 6.56 -22.87
N MET A 178 14.67 6.72 -22.52
CA MET A 178 13.77 7.71 -23.13
C MET A 178 13.69 9.02 -22.35
N GLY A 179 14.43 9.17 -21.25
CA GLY A 179 14.39 10.35 -20.40
C GLY A 179 13.05 10.56 -19.68
N ILE A 180 12.27 9.49 -19.48
CA ILE A 180 10.97 9.53 -18.81
C ILE A 180 11.18 9.35 -17.31
N PRO A 181 10.63 10.24 -16.45
CA PRO A 181 10.71 10.09 -15.00
C PRO A 181 10.04 8.78 -14.52
N PRO A 182 10.65 8.04 -13.57
CA PRO A 182 10.09 6.79 -13.03
C PRO A 182 8.67 6.92 -12.45
N GLU A 183 8.32 8.11 -11.95
CA GLU A 183 7.00 8.41 -11.39
C GLU A 183 5.88 8.28 -12.44
N VAL A 184 6.19 8.55 -13.70
CA VAL A 184 5.22 8.41 -14.80
C VAL A 184 4.91 6.94 -15.02
N MET A 185 5.93 6.08 -15.06
CA MET A 185 5.75 4.63 -15.19
C MET A 185 4.98 4.05 -14.01
N HIS A 186 5.33 4.48 -12.80
CA HIS A 186 4.63 4.06 -11.58
C HIS A 186 3.12 4.38 -11.64
N ARG A 187 2.75 5.56 -12.11
CA ARG A 187 1.34 5.94 -12.26
C ARG A 187 0.61 5.12 -13.31
N ILE A 188 1.26 4.87 -14.44
CA ILE A 188 0.68 4.09 -15.55
C ILE A 188 0.41 2.64 -15.10
N VAL A 189 1.35 2.02 -14.40
CA VAL A 189 1.22 0.64 -13.94
C VAL A 189 0.20 0.51 -12.79
N ALA A 190 -0.01 1.59 -12.00
CA ALA A 190 -0.95 1.61 -10.88
C ALA A 190 -2.40 1.95 -11.27
N MET A 191 -2.65 2.36 -12.52
CA MET A 191 -3.99 2.65 -13.05
C MET A 191 -4.72 1.39 -13.50
#